data_5f59180a7d980c3f04d22a1ae131d4fe
#
_entry.id   5f59180a7d980c3f04d22a1ae131d4fe
#
_cell.length_a   1.000
_cell.length_b   1.000
_cell.length_c   1.000
_cell.angle_alpha   90.00
_cell.angle_beta   90.00
_cell.angle_gamma   90.00
#
_symmetry.space_group_name_H-M   'P 1'
#
loop_
_entity.id
_entity.type
_entity.pdbx_description
1 polymer ?
#
loop_
_entity_poly.entity_id
_entity_poly.type
_entity_poly.pdbx_seq_one_letter_code
_entity_poly.pdbx_strand_id
1 'polypeptide(L)'
;MPRRIRTAGPVLAAALASLLMFLSLPASPAHAATHNPVIFVHGLSSSSSSWDDWIADFKADGYTSAELYAWSYDWGQSNVTTAQQLATYIQSVRTRTGAAKVDLVVHSMGALNSRYYLKNLGGTAYVDDFVSTAGVNHGTTTAGWCTWLYTSCAEMYTGSSFLTSLNSGDETPGGVSYASYWSNCDDALTPDTSAILSGATNVEVGCVSHTDMNNDYGVYEQVRDFIA
;
A
#
# COMPACT_ATOMS: atom_id res chain seq x y z
N MET A 1 38.58 -74.12 53.84
CA MET A 1 38.95 -73.19 52.79
C MET A 1 37.96 -72.01 52.73
N PRO A 2 38.31 -70.80 53.14
CA PRO A 2 37.32 -69.68 53.15
C PRO A 2 37.36 -68.90 51.87
N ARG A 3 36.17 -68.57 51.41
CA ARG A 3 35.84 -67.83 50.21
C ARG A 3 36.05 -66.34 50.46
N ARG A 4 36.86 -65.65 49.65
CA ARG A 4 37.11 -64.20 49.76
C ARG A 4 35.97 -63.46 49.07
N ILE A 5 35.28 -62.59 49.80
CA ILE A 5 34.32 -61.63 49.33
C ILE A 5 35.11 -60.42 48.80
N ARG A 6 34.88 -60.08 47.51
CA ARG A 6 35.40 -58.84 46.90
C ARG A 6 34.33 -57.76 47.07
N THR A 7 34.70 -56.72 47.79
CA THR A 7 33.89 -55.49 47.90
C THR A 7 34.10 -54.64 46.65
N ALA A 8 33.01 -54.33 45.97
CA ALA A 8 32.98 -53.34 44.87
C ALA A 8 32.89 -51.93 45.44
N GLY A 9 33.82 -51.06 45.05
CA GLY A 9 33.80 -49.66 45.42
C GLY A 9 32.85 -48.85 44.56
N PRO A 10 32.34 -47.70 45.04
CA PRO A 10 31.39 -46.90 44.31
C PRO A 10 32.09 -46.10 43.18
N VAL A 11 31.52 -46.19 41.97
CA VAL A 11 31.91 -45.35 40.84
C VAL A 11 31.21 -44.01 41.01
N LEU A 12 31.97 -42.93 41.23
CA LEU A 12 31.47 -41.56 41.17
C LEU A 12 31.21 -41.18 39.71
N ALA A 13 29.96 -41.04 39.35
CA ALA A 13 29.57 -40.46 38.09
C ALA A 13 29.59 -38.95 38.22
N ALA A 14 30.60 -38.30 37.61
CA ALA A 14 30.64 -36.84 37.48
C ALA A 14 29.71 -36.39 36.36
N ALA A 15 28.59 -35.77 36.72
CA ALA A 15 27.69 -35.13 35.78
C ALA A 15 28.27 -33.76 35.39
N LEU A 16 28.76 -33.63 34.13
CA LEU A 16 29.12 -32.34 33.55
C LEU A 16 27.81 -31.63 33.14
N ALA A 17 27.40 -30.65 33.92
CA ALA A 17 26.35 -29.71 33.57
C ALA A 17 26.93 -28.66 32.61
N SER A 18 26.69 -28.81 31.29
CA SER A 18 27.03 -27.80 30.28
C SER A 18 26.04 -26.65 30.38
N LEU A 19 26.43 -25.54 31.00
CA LEU A 19 25.65 -24.30 31.06
C LEU A 19 25.78 -23.60 29.72
N LEU A 20 24.77 -23.77 28.82
CA LEU A 20 24.63 -23.00 27.58
C LEU A 20 24.24 -21.55 27.96
N MET A 21 25.21 -20.66 28.03
CA MET A 21 24.99 -19.22 28.07
C MET A 21 24.46 -18.79 26.69
N PHE A 22 23.16 -18.57 26.57
CA PHE A 22 22.61 -17.82 25.45
C PHE A 22 23.06 -16.36 25.60
N LEU A 23 24.06 -15.93 24.82
CA LEU A 23 24.36 -14.53 24.61
C LEU A 23 23.19 -13.95 23.84
N SER A 24 22.26 -13.30 24.53
CA SER A 24 21.29 -12.39 23.88
C SER A 24 22.10 -11.18 23.38
N LEU A 25 22.36 -11.15 22.07
CA LEU A 25 22.83 -9.94 21.41
C LEU A 25 21.76 -8.87 21.61
N PRO A 26 22.13 -7.66 22.07
CA PRO A 26 21.16 -6.56 22.12
C PRO A 26 20.65 -6.35 20.70
N ALA A 27 19.33 -6.41 20.51
CA ALA A 27 18.72 -5.98 19.27
C ALA A 27 19.12 -4.52 19.05
N SER A 28 19.76 -4.23 17.92
CA SER A 28 20.00 -2.83 17.53
C SER A 28 18.67 -2.08 17.62
N PRO A 29 18.63 -0.89 18.23
CA PRO A 29 17.41 -0.10 18.23
C PRO A 29 16.98 0.06 16.78
N ALA A 30 15.76 -0.39 16.47
CA ALA A 30 15.14 -0.07 15.19
C ALA A 30 15.17 1.46 15.09
N HIS A 31 15.80 1.98 14.03
CA HIS A 31 15.71 3.40 13.73
C HIS A 31 14.23 3.71 13.61
N ALA A 32 13.72 4.59 14.45
CA ALA A 32 12.32 5.00 14.31
C ALA A 32 12.18 5.59 12.91
N ALA A 33 11.23 5.05 12.13
CA ALA A 33 10.92 5.61 10.83
C ALA A 33 10.54 7.09 11.01
N THR A 34 11.11 7.96 10.19
CA THR A 34 10.82 9.41 10.25
C THR A 34 9.52 9.73 9.53
N HIS A 35 9.08 8.85 8.64
CA HIS A 35 7.87 8.98 7.83
C HIS A 35 6.98 7.74 8.02
N ASN A 36 5.69 7.88 7.77
CA ASN A 36 4.83 6.73 7.60
C ASN A 36 5.33 5.85 6.43
N PRO A 37 5.14 4.52 6.48
CA PRO A 37 5.39 3.70 5.31
C PRO A 37 4.44 4.10 4.17
N VAL A 38 5.00 4.39 2.99
CA VAL A 38 4.24 4.73 1.78
C VAL A 38 3.97 3.44 1.00
N ILE A 39 2.69 3.17 0.73
CA ILE A 39 2.26 2.05 -0.10
C ILE A 39 1.78 2.58 -1.44
N PHE A 40 2.45 2.15 -2.51
CA PHE A 40 2.12 2.51 -3.88
C PHE A 40 1.22 1.46 -4.52
N VAL A 41 0.08 1.89 -5.09
CA VAL A 41 -0.94 1.01 -5.69
C VAL A 41 -1.12 1.38 -7.16
N HIS A 42 -0.74 0.47 -8.06
CA HIS A 42 -0.79 0.68 -9.49
C HIS A 42 -2.21 0.61 -10.08
N GLY A 43 -2.35 0.98 -11.36
CA GLY A 43 -3.59 0.94 -12.11
C GLY A 43 -3.81 -0.33 -12.94
N LEU A 44 -4.76 -0.25 -13.88
CA LEU A 44 -5.08 -1.31 -14.84
C LEU A 44 -3.86 -1.66 -15.70
N SER A 45 -3.66 -2.95 -15.99
CA SER A 45 -2.57 -3.47 -16.83
C SER A 45 -1.15 -3.06 -16.40
N SER A 46 -0.94 -2.77 -15.12
CA SER A 46 0.33 -2.33 -14.56
C SER A 46 0.82 -3.28 -13.45
N SER A 47 1.90 -2.91 -12.79
CA SER A 47 2.52 -3.64 -11.68
C SER A 47 3.25 -2.67 -10.73
N SER A 48 3.88 -3.21 -9.69
CA SER A 48 4.70 -2.43 -8.75
C SER A 48 5.84 -1.65 -9.44
N SER A 49 6.36 -2.13 -10.58
CA SER A 49 7.46 -1.48 -11.30
C SER A 49 7.10 -0.11 -11.89
N SER A 50 5.82 0.22 -12.01
CA SER A 50 5.39 1.56 -12.46
C SER A 50 5.73 2.67 -11.46
N TRP A 51 6.25 2.33 -10.29
CA TRP A 51 6.63 3.26 -9.24
C TRP A 51 8.15 3.37 -9.02
N ASP A 52 8.96 2.69 -9.87
CA ASP A 52 10.41 2.59 -9.67
C ASP A 52 11.09 3.97 -9.69
N ASP A 53 10.64 4.89 -10.55
CA ASP A 53 11.18 6.25 -10.64
C ASP A 53 10.85 7.06 -9.37
N TRP A 54 9.60 7.08 -8.94
CA TRP A 54 9.21 7.77 -7.71
C TRP A 54 9.86 7.18 -6.47
N ILE A 55 10.03 5.86 -6.42
CA ILE A 55 10.76 5.19 -5.32
C ILE A 55 12.22 5.67 -5.29
N ALA A 56 12.84 5.91 -6.46
CA ALA A 56 14.18 6.47 -6.51
C ALA A 56 14.21 7.92 -6.03
N ASP A 57 13.22 8.72 -6.41
CA ASP A 57 13.09 10.12 -5.98
C ASP A 57 12.83 10.22 -4.46
N PHE A 58 11.92 9.42 -3.91
CA PHE A 58 11.69 9.35 -2.46
C PHE A 58 12.95 9.00 -1.69
N LYS A 59 13.77 8.06 -2.21
CA LYS A 59 15.06 7.73 -1.60
C LYS A 59 16.06 8.87 -1.68
N ALA A 60 16.08 9.62 -2.77
CA ALA A 60 16.91 10.81 -2.91
C ALA A 60 16.51 11.91 -1.90
N ASP A 61 15.22 11.99 -1.55
CA ASP A 61 14.67 12.92 -0.58
C ASP A 61 14.70 12.41 0.86
N GLY A 62 15.38 11.28 1.11
CA GLY A 62 15.70 10.81 2.46
C GLY A 62 14.84 9.67 2.99
N TYR A 63 13.84 9.19 2.23
CA TYR A 63 13.11 7.97 2.60
C TYR A 63 14.00 6.74 2.51
N THR A 64 13.84 5.83 3.42
CA THR A 64 14.56 4.56 3.40
C THR A 64 13.78 3.50 2.63
N SER A 65 14.47 2.44 2.17
CA SER A 65 13.78 1.30 1.55
C SER A 65 12.82 0.56 2.50
N ALA A 66 12.94 0.80 3.82
CA ALA A 66 12.04 0.24 4.82
C ALA A 66 10.71 1.03 4.95
N GLU A 67 10.62 2.18 4.29
CA GLU A 67 9.44 3.05 4.28
C GLU A 67 8.67 3.01 2.96
N LEU A 68 9.20 2.37 1.89
CA LEU A 68 8.63 2.41 0.54
C LEU A 68 8.20 1.01 0.08
N TYR A 69 6.93 0.85 -0.26
CA TYR A 69 6.29 -0.43 -0.57
C TYR A 69 5.44 -0.37 -1.83
N ALA A 70 5.99 -0.73 -2.99
CA ALA A 70 5.21 -0.89 -4.21
C ALA A 70 4.54 -2.28 -4.22
N TRP A 71 3.20 -2.28 -4.33
CA TRP A 71 2.40 -3.50 -4.26
C TRP A 71 1.89 -3.90 -5.63
N SER A 72 2.07 -5.19 -6.01
CA SER A 72 1.49 -5.80 -7.21
C SER A 72 0.31 -6.67 -6.86
N TYR A 73 -0.73 -6.62 -7.68
CA TYR A 73 -1.96 -7.40 -7.54
C TYR A 73 -2.52 -7.80 -8.91
N ASP A 74 -3.43 -8.74 -8.95
CA ASP A 74 -4.18 -9.07 -10.17
C ASP A 74 -5.18 -7.94 -10.49
N TRP A 75 -4.84 -7.13 -11.47
CA TRP A 75 -5.65 -5.98 -11.89
C TRP A 75 -6.95 -6.36 -12.62
N GLY A 76 -7.09 -7.61 -13.10
CA GLY A 76 -8.29 -8.08 -13.80
C GLY A 76 -9.44 -8.49 -12.88
N GLN A 77 -9.15 -8.75 -11.61
CA GLN A 77 -10.16 -9.15 -10.62
C GLN A 77 -11.02 -8.00 -10.13
N SER A 78 -12.07 -8.29 -9.35
CA SER A 78 -12.90 -7.25 -8.73
C SER A 78 -12.07 -6.34 -7.80
N ASN A 79 -12.33 -5.01 -7.87
CA ASN A 79 -11.75 -4.04 -6.95
C ASN A 79 -12.11 -4.32 -5.49
N VAL A 80 -13.24 -4.98 -5.22
CA VAL A 80 -13.60 -5.44 -3.86
C VAL A 80 -12.60 -6.49 -3.36
N THR A 81 -12.30 -7.49 -4.21
CA THR A 81 -11.30 -8.53 -3.88
C THR A 81 -9.92 -7.92 -3.68
N THR A 82 -9.53 -7.01 -4.57
CA THR A 82 -8.26 -6.27 -4.46
C THR A 82 -8.20 -5.46 -3.18
N ALA A 83 -9.27 -4.78 -2.78
CA ALA A 83 -9.33 -4.03 -1.53
C ALA A 83 -9.15 -4.91 -0.29
N GLN A 84 -9.68 -6.14 -0.28
CA GLN A 84 -9.47 -7.11 0.80
C GLN A 84 -8.01 -7.58 0.88
N GLN A 85 -7.38 -7.78 -0.28
CA GLN A 85 -5.95 -8.10 -0.37
C GLN A 85 -5.08 -6.92 0.08
N LEU A 86 -5.44 -5.69 -0.31
CA LEU A 86 -4.78 -4.47 0.13
C LEU A 86 -4.84 -4.31 1.66
N ALA A 87 -5.99 -4.58 2.28
CA ALA A 87 -6.15 -4.57 3.73
C ALA A 87 -5.15 -5.51 4.42
N THR A 88 -4.98 -6.72 3.88
CA THR A 88 -4.00 -7.71 4.38
C THR A 88 -2.57 -7.23 4.16
N TYR A 89 -2.28 -6.63 3.01
CA TYR A 89 -0.96 -6.11 2.69
C TYR A 89 -0.58 -4.95 3.63
N ILE A 90 -1.47 -3.98 3.83
CA ILE A 90 -1.29 -2.85 4.77
C ILE A 90 -1.01 -3.37 6.17
N GLN A 91 -1.78 -4.34 6.66
CA GLN A 91 -1.54 -4.94 7.97
C GLN A 91 -0.16 -5.60 8.05
N SER A 92 0.32 -6.25 6.97
CA SER A 92 1.66 -6.85 6.93
C SER A 92 2.77 -5.81 6.97
N VAL A 93 2.61 -4.68 6.26
CA VAL A 93 3.55 -3.55 6.28
C VAL A 93 3.61 -2.95 7.68
N ARG A 94 2.46 -2.64 8.28
CA ARG A 94 2.38 -2.10 9.64
C ARG A 94 3.03 -3.03 10.68
N THR A 95 2.79 -4.33 10.58
CA THR A 95 3.41 -5.32 11.48
C THR A 95 4.92 -5.36 11.33
N ARG A 96 5.43 -5.25 10.11
CA ARG A 96 6.86 -5.28 9.79
C ARG A 96 7.59 -4.01 10.24
N THR A 97 6.96 -2.86 10.09
CA THR A 97 7.54 -1.56 10.39
C THR A 97 7.27 -1.09 11.81
N GLY A 98 6.25 -1.62 12.47
CA GLY A 98 5.75 -1.11 13.75
C GLY A 98 4.93 0.17 13.62
N ALA A 99 4.66 0.65 12.40
CA ALA A 99 3.93 1.88 12.16
C ALA A 99 2.45 1.75 12.55
N ALA A 100 1.91 2.80 13.15
CA ALA A 100 0.49 2.87 13.50
C ALA A 100 -0.38 3.07 12.25
N LYS A 101 0.10 3.86 11.28
CA LYS A 101 -0.57 4.18 10.01
C LYS A 101 0.40 4.04 8.84
N VAL A 102 -0.13 4.09 7.64
CA VAL A 102 0.59 4.12 6.35
C VAL A 102 0.01 5.23 5.49
N ASP A 103 0.76 5.67 4.48
CA ASP A 103 0.26 6.55 3.44
C ASP A 103 0.00 5.74 2.17
N LEU A 104 -1.10 6.04 1.48
CA LEU A 104 -1.48 5.41 0.22
C LEU A 104 -1.28 6.39 -0.93
N VAL A 105 -0.37 6.06 -1.84
CA VAL A 105 -0.18 6.76 -3.11
C VAL A 105 -0.63 5.84 -4.23
N VAL A 106 -1.70 6.25 -4.94
CA VAL A 106 -2.38 5.36 -5.87
C VAL A 106 -2.51 5.99 -7.25
N HIS A 107 -2.46 5.18 -8.29
CA HIS A 107 -2.63 5.62 -9.67
C HIS A 107 -3.84 4.97 -10.32
N SER A 108 -4.62 5.76 -11.08
CA SER A 108 -5.67 5.27 -11.95
C SER A 108 -6.70 4.39 -11.22
N MET A 109 -6.92 3.16 -11.68
CA MET A 109 -7.82 2.16 -11.05
C MET A 109 -7.42 1.82 -9.60
N GLY A 110 -6.15 1.98 -9.22
CA GLY A 110 -5.71 1.82 -7.83
C GLY A 110 -6.47 2.69 -6.83
N ALA A 111 -7.04 3.81 -7.29
CA ALA A 111 -7.90 4.64 -6.46
C ALA A 111 -9.20 3.93 -6.05
N LEU A 112 -9.78 3.10 -6.89
CA LEU A 112 -11.07 2.43 -6.64
C LEU A 112 -10.96 1.40 -5.53
N ASN A 113 -10.00 0.49 -5.63
CA ASN A 113 -9.79 -0.55 -4.61
C ASN A 113 -9.31 0.06 -3.28
N SER A 114 -8.46 1.08 -3.31
CA SER A 114 -7.99 1.79 -2.12
C SER A 114 -9.11 2.57 -1.42
N ARG A 115 -9.95 3.28 -2.17
CA ARG A 115 -11.14 3.96 -1.61
C ARG A 115 -12.16 2.96 -1.05
N TYR A 116 -12.34 1.81 -1.72
CA TYR A 116 -13.20 0.75 -1.18
C TYR A 116 -12.66 0.24 0.16
N TYR A 117 -11.35 0.04 0.28
CA TYR A 117 -10.71 -0.32 1.55
C TYR A 117 -10.97 0.73 2.64
N LEU A 118 -10.74 2.01 2.32
CA LEU A 118 -10.95 3.11 3.27
C LEU A 118 -12.41 3.16 3.76
N LYS A 119 -13.36 3.12 2.83
CA LYS A 119 -14.78 3.34 3.13
C LYS A 119 -15.47 2.13 3.73
N ASN A 120 -15.17 0.92 3.25
CA ASN A 120 -15.98 -0.27 3.54
C ASN A 120 -15.27 -1.31 4.41
N LEU A 121 -13.93 -1.25 4.54
CA LEU A 121 -13.14 -2.26 5.24
C LEU A 121 -12.41 -1.70 6.47
N GLY A 122 -12.78 -0.51 6.93
CA GLY A 122 -12.20 0.11 8.12
C GLY A 122 -10.81 0.70 7.93
N GLY A 123 -10.39 0.94 6.68
CA GLY A 123 -9.07 1.43 6.33
C GLY A 123 -8.71 2.78 6.93
N THR A 124 -9.70 3.62 7.22
CA THR A 124 -9.50 4.95 7.82
C THR A 124 -8.83 4.94 9.20
N ALA A 125 -8.83 3.79 9.88
CA ALA A 125 -8.11 3.64 11.14
C ALA A 125 -6.59 3.45 10.94
N TYR A 126 -6.14 3.11 9.73
CA TYR A 126 -4.78 2.66 9.44
C TYR A 126 -4.07 3.45 8.35
N VAL A 127 -4.77 4.39 7.72
CA VAL A 127 -4.21 5.29 6.70
C VAL A 127 -4.20 6.70 7.27
N ASP A 128 -3.10 7.43 7.02
CA ASP A 128 -2.97 8.84 7.38
C ASP A 128 -3.29 9.72 6.18
N ASP A 129 -2.59 9.50 5.09
CA ASP A 129 -2.78 10.23 3.85
C ASP A 129 -3.17 9.31 2.71
N PHE A 130 -4.14 9.75 1.90
CA PHE A 130 -4.54 9.11 0.65
C PHE A 130 -4.34 10.07 -0.51
N VAL A 131 -3.45 9.70 -1.42
CA VAL A 131 -3.13 10.49 -2.61
C VAL A 131 -3.47 9.71 -3.86
N SER A 132 -4.38 10.27 -4.66
CA SER A 132 -4.82 9.72 -5.94
C SER A 132 -4.20 10.51 -7.09
N THR A 133 -3.40 9.86 -7.94
CA THR A 133 -2.87 10.46 -9.17
C THR A 133 -3.60 9.88 -10.37
N ALA A 134 -4.22 10.72 -11.19
CA ALA A 134 -5.10 10.32 -12.30
C ALA A 134 -6.13 9.25 -11.90
N GLY A 135 -6.63 9.30 -10.66
CA GLY A 135 -7.54 8.27 -10.13
C GLY A 135 -8.88 8.28 -10.86
N VAL A 136 -9.36 7.10 -11.24
CA VAL A 136 -10.68 6.94 -11.90
C VAL A 136 -11.82 7.03 -10.88
N ASN A 137 -11.82 8.06 -10.04
CA ASN A 137 -12.69 8.17 -8.86
C ASN A 137 -14.18 8.08 -9.19
N HIS A 138 -14.61 8.62 -10.34
CA HIS A 138 -15.99 8.53 -10.84
C HIS A 138 -16.11 7.68 -12.11
N GLY A 139 -15.06 6.89 -12.40
CA GLY A 139 -15.00 5.99 -13.55
C GLY A 139 -14.60 6.67 -14.85
N THR A 140 -14.52 5.86 -15.89
CA THR A 140 -14.23 6.32 -17.26
C THR A 140 -15.02 5.53 -18.29
N THR A 141 -15.52 6.20 -19.34
CA THR A 141 -16.16 5.52 -20.46
C THR A 141 -15.15 4.75 -21.31
N THR A 142 -13.86 5.10 -21.24
CA THR A 142 -12.76 4.38 -21.90
C THR A 142 -12.67 2.91 -21.45
N ALA A 143 -13.06 2.58 -20.22
CA ALA A 143 -13.11 1.20 -19.75
C ALA A 143 -14.07 0.28 -20.55
N GLY A 144 -14.93 0.84 -21.39
CA GLY A 144 -15.94 0.09 -22.15
C GLY A 144 -15.37 -1.04 -23.01
N TRP A 145 -14.13 -0.92 -23.49
CA TRP A 145 -13.50 -1.94 -24.34
C TRP A 145 -13.17 -3.24 -23.59
N CYS A 146 -13.05 -3.22 -22.24
CA CYS A 146 -12.64 -4.37 -21.45
C CYS A 146 -13.71 -4.86 -20.45
N THR A 147 -14.89 -4.25 -20.41
CA THR A 147 -15.96 -4.58 -19.44
C THR A 147 -16.44 -6.03 -19.53
N TRP A 148 -16.31 -6.66 -20.68
CA TRP A 148 -16.70 -8.05 -20.91
C TRP A 148 -15.59 -9.06 -20.62
N LEU A 149 -14.34 -8.58 -20.42
CA LEU A 149 -13.16 -9.39 -20.15
C LEU A 149 -12.83 -9.43 -18.65
N TYR A 150 -12.92 -8.27 -17.98
CA TYR A 150 -12.43 -8.10 -16.62
C TYR A 150 -13.48 -7.45 -15.73
N THR A 151 -13.66 -8.02 -14.54
CA THR A 151 -14.59 -7.47 -13.53
C THR A 151 -14.17 -6.06 -13.12
N SER A 152 -12.87 -5.81 -12.96
CA SER A 152 -12.34 -4.48 -12.63
C SER A 152 -12.75 -3.41 -13.66
N CYS A 153 -12.73 -3.74 -14.95
CA CYS A 153 -13.17 -2.82 -16.02
C CYS A 153 -14.67 -2.54 -15.93
N ALA A 154 -15.48 -3.56 -15.67
CA ALA A 154 -16.93 -3.38 -15.52
C ALA A 154 -17.25 -2.50 -14.29
N GLU A 155 -16.51 -2.65 -13.21
CA GLU A 155 -16.61 -1.82 -12.00
C GLU A 155 -16.13 -0.38 -12.26
N MET A 156 -15.08 -0.19 -13.06
CA MET A 156 -14.49 1.11 -13.39
C MET A 156 -15.31 1.89 -14.44
N TYR A 157 -16.20 1.22 -15.18
CA TYR A 157 -17.00 1.88 -16.20
C TYR A 157 -17.99 2.87 -15.57
N THR A 158 -18.06 4.08 -16.13
CA THR A 158 -18.90 5.17 -15.64
C THR A 158 -20.36 4.70 -15.46
N GLY A 159 -20.93 4.97 -14.30
CA GLY A 159 -22.31 4.59 -13.96
C GLY A 159 -22.48 3.14 -13.48
N SER A 160 -21.40 2.38 -13.29
CA SER A 160 -21.49 1.06 -12.70
C SER A 160 -22.11 1.09 -11.30
N SER A 161 -22.72 -0.02 -10.88
CA SER A 161 -23.26 -0.16 -9.52
C SER A 161 -22.17 -0.06 -8.44
N PHE A 162 -20.95 -0.53 -8.77
CA PHE A 162 -19.78 -0.40 -7.89
C PHE A 162 -19.46 1.08 -7.63
N LEU A 163 -19.32 1.90 -8.67
CA LEU A 163 -19.05 3.34 -8.54
C LEU A 163 -20.20 4.09 -7.85
N THR A 164 -21.43 3.75 -8.19
CA THR A 164 -22.62 4.35 -7.55
C THR A 164 -22.58 4.10 -6.02
N SER A 165 -22.24 2.89 -5.60
CA SER A 165 -22.11 2.55 -4.19
C SER A 165 -20.88 3.23 -3.55
N LEU A 166 -19.72 3.21 -4.22
CA LEU A 166 -18.48 3.77 -3.71
C LEU A 166 -18.58 5.29 -3.49
N ASN A 167 -19.22 5.99 -4.41
CA ASN A 167 -19.38 7.45 -4.39
C ASN A 167 -20.63 7.91 -3.61
N SER A 168 -21.43 7.01 -3.08
CA SER A 168 -22.63 7.37 -2.31
C SER A 168 -22.24 7.97 -0.94
N GLY A 169 -22.78 9.13 -0.60
CA GLY A 169 -22.52 9.82 0.66
C GLY A 169 -21.11 10.42 0.74
N ASP A 170 -20.39 10.19 1.84
CA ASP A 170 -19.04 10.73 2.06
C ASP A 170 -18.01 9.97 1.20
N GLU A 171 -17.32 10.68 0.31
CA GLU A 171 -16.29 10.13 -0.56
C GLU A 171 -14.90 10.11 0.10
N THR A 172 -14.73 10.89 1.15
CA THR A 172 -13.48 11.09 1.90
C THR A 172 -13.66 10.80 3.39
N PRO A 173 -14.10 9.59 3.77
CA PRO A 173 -14.51 9.29 5.13
C PRO A 173 -13.36 9.31 6.13
N GLY A 174 -13.70 9.60 7.38
CA GLY A 174 -12.81 9.49 8.53
C GLY A 174 -11.88 10.67 8.70
N GLY A 175 -10.76 10.44 9.40
CA GLY A 175 -9.73 11.45 9.67
C GLY A 175 -8.49 11.29 8.80
N VAL A 176 -8.65 10.78 7.58
CA VAL A 176 -7.60 10.66 6.57
C VAL A 176 -7.50 11.97 5.81
N SER A 177 -6.29 12.43 5.49
CA SER A 177 -6.09 13.55 4.57
C SER A 177 -6.21 13.02 3.13
N TYR A 178 -7.02 13.67 2.29
CA TYR A 178 -7.24 13.22 0.92
C TYR A 178 -6.73 14.25 -0.09
N ALA A 179 -5.97 13.79 -1.09
CA ALA A 179 -5.61 14.58 -2.28
C ALA A 179 -5.92 13.82 -3.56
N SER A 180 -6.29 14.56 -4.60
CA SER A 180 -6.42 14.05 -5.96
C SER A 180 -5.72 14.99 -6.93
N TYR A 181 -4.68 14.47 -7.60
CA TYR A 181 -3.92 15.15 -8.64
C TYR A 181 -4.44 14.69 -9.99
N TRP A 182 -4.84 15.62 -10.84
CA TRP A 182 -5.47 15.32 -12.11
C TRP A 182 -4.98 16.25 -13.23
N SER A 183 -5.11 15.82 -14.46
CA SER A 183 -4.65 16.53 -15.64
C SER A 183 -5.81 16.75 -16.63
N ASN A 184 -5.84 17.90 -17.25
CA ASN A 184 -6.77 18.21 -18.36
C ASN A 184 -6.30 17.64 -19.71
N CYS A 185 -5.18 16.92 -19.73
CA CYS A 185 -4.66 16.19 -20.89
C CYS A 185 -4.64 14.67 -20.64
N ASP A 186 -5.39 14.17 -19.67
CA ASP A 186 -5.48 12.74 -19.40
C ASP A 186 -6.17 12.03 -20.57
N ASP A 187 -5.45 11.12 -21.24
CA ASP A 187 -5.91 10.42 -22.44
C ASP A 187 -6.66 9.11 -22.15
N ALA A 188 -6.77 8.73 -20.87
CA ALA A 188 -7.48 7.53 -20.43
C ALA A 188 -8.75 7.83 -19.63
N LEU A 189 -8.84 8.98 -18.96
CA LEU A 189 -10.04 9.38 -18.25
C LEU A 189 -11.00 10.17 -19.18
N THR A 190 -12.24 9.72 -19.23
CA THR A 190 -13.29 10.45 -19.95
C THR A 190 -14.58 10.46 -19.10
N PRO A 191 -14.93 11.63 -18.55
CA PRO A 191 -14.22 12.93 -18.60
C PRO A 191 -13.00 12.96 -17.63
N ASP A 192 -12.01 13.81 -17.92
CA ASP A 192 -10.80 14.02 -17.09
C ASP A 192 -11.16 14.38 -15.64
N THR A 193 -12.21 15.20 -15.49
CA THR A 193 -12.76 15.63 -14.20
C THR A 193 -13.32 14.47 -13.35
N SER A 194 -13.41 13.25 -13.90
CA SER A 194 -13.76 12.06 -13.11
C SER A 194 -12.74 11.73 -12.03
N ALA A 195 -11.54 12.28 -12.13
CA ALA A 195 -10.50 12.18 -11.11
C ALA A 195 -10.77 13.06 -9.87
N ILE A 196 -11.56 14.11 -9.98
CA ILE A 196 -11.90 15.00 -8.87
C ILE A 196 -12.63 14.21 -7.79
N LEU A 197 -12.21 14.35 -6.54
CA LEU A 197 -12.76 13.64 -5.39
C LEU A 197 -13.40 14.63 -4.41
N SER A 198 -14.67 14.46 -4.12
CA SER A 198 -15.39 15.36 -3.22
C SER A 198 -14.82 15.28 -1.80
N GLY A 199 -14.52 16.43 -1.21
CA GLY A 199 -13.91 16.54 0.13
C GLY A 199 -12.39 16.46 0.15
N ALA A 200 -11.73 16.14 -0.97
CA ALA A 200 -10.26 16.10 -1.08
C ALA A 200 -9.66 17.46 -1.48
N THR A 201 -8.36 17.61 -1.28
CA THR A 201 -7.56 18.61 -1.97
C THR A 201 -7.40 18.20 -3.42
N ASN A 202 -8.10 18.88 -4.34
CA ASN A 202 -8.04 18.58 -5.77
C ASN A 202 -7.09 19.54 -6.47
N VAL A 203 -6.06 19.01 -7.14
CA VAL A 203 -5.02 19.79 -7.81
C VAL A 203 -4.96 19.43 -9.30
N GLU A 204 -5.16 20.41 -10.17
CA GLU A 204 -4.87 20.29 -11.59
C GLU A 204 -3.37 20.53 -11.83
N VAL A 205 -2.67 19.50 -12.33
CA VAL A 205 -1.21 19.53 -12.49
C VAL A 205 -0.75 20.03 -13.87
N GLY A 206 -1.67 20.54 -14.68
CA GLY A 206 -1.40 20.92 -16.06
C GLY A 206 -1.51 19.74 -17.03
N CYS A 207 -0.84 19.85 -18.18
CA CYS A 207 -0.96 18.84 -19.25
C CYS A 207 0.05 17.70 -19.05
N VAL A 208 -0.38 16.67 -18.33
CA VAL A 208 0.37 15.42 -18.09
C VAL A 208 -0.49 14.26 -18.61
N SER A 209 0.08 13.33 -19.38
CA SER A 209 -0.66 12.16 -19.86
C SER A 209 -1.01 11.21 -18.73
N HIS A 210 -2.01 10.34 -18.92
CA HIS A 210 -2.44 9.38 -17.91
C HIS A 210 -1.29 8.51 -17.35
N THR A 211 -0.46 8.00 -18.25
CA THR A 211 0.66 7.10 -17.89
C THR A 211 1.84 7.83 -17.29
N ASP A 212 1.96 9.15 -17.52
CA ASP A 212 3.07 9.94 -16.96
C ASP A 212 2.76 10.46 -15.56
N MET A 213 1.49 10.44 -15.12
CA MET A 213 1.07 10.98 -13.82
C MET A 213 1.79 10.37 -12.61
N ASN A 214 2.30 9.15 -12.73
CA ASN A 214 3.09 8.50 -11.69
C ASN A 214 4.60 8.38 -12.04
N ASN A 215 5.06 9.19 -13.02
CA ASN A 215 6.47 9.32 -13.42
C ASN A 215 6.89 10.79 -13.52
N ASP A 216 5.95 11.72 -13.58
CA ASP A 216 6.23 13.16 -13.66
C ASP A 216 6.81 13.67 -12.33
N TYR A 217 7.98 14.33 -12.41
CA TYR A 217 8.69 14.82 -11.24
C TYR A 217 7.96 15.97 -10.54
N GLY A 218 7.26 16.84 -11.29
CA GLY A 218 6.48 17.94 -10.72
C GLY A 218 5.25 17.46 -9.97
N VAL A 219 4.64 16.33 -10.40
CA VAL A 219 3.58 15.65 -9.65
C VAL A 219 4.15 14.97 -8.42
N TYR A 220 5.31 14.30 -8.55
CA TYR A 220 6.03 13.67 -7.44
C TYR A 220 6.28 14.67 -6.29
N GLU A 221 6.85 15.85 -6.59
CA GLU A 221 7.15 16.84 -5.56
C GLU A 221 5.91 17.25 -4.77
N GLN A 222 4.80 17.46 -5.44
CA GLN A 222 3.53 17.83 -4.80
C GLN A 222 2.96 16.70 -3.94
N VAL A 223 3.08 15.44 -4.39
CA VAL A 223 2.65 14.26 -3.64
C VAL A 223 3.52 14.06 -2.41
N ARG A 224 4.85 14.14 -2.56
CA ARG A 224 5.79 14.06 -1.43
C ARG A 224 5.48 15.11 -0.37
N ASP A 225 5.30 16.37 -0.79
CA ASP A 225 5.04 17.49 0.13
C ASP A 225 3.68 17.35 0.84
N PHE A 226 2.73 16.63 0.25
CA PHE A 226 1.44 16.37 0.88
C PHE A 226 1.50 15.31 1.98
N ILE A 227 2.37 14.29 1.84
CA ILE A 227 2.50 13.16 2.78
C ILE A 227 3.69 13.32 3.76
N ALA A 228 4.39 14.48 3.77
CA ALA A 228 5.59 14.74 4.57
C ALA A 228 5.30 15.07 6.04
#